data_48c4dbbd9606adafedf93477a103bdae
#
_entry.id   48c4dbbd9606adafedf93477a103bdae
#
_cell.length_a   1.000
_cell.length_b   1.000
_cell.length_c   1.000
_cell.angle_alpha   90.00
_cell.angle_beta   90.00
_cell.angle_gamma   90.00
#
_symmetry.space_group_name_H-M   'P 1'
#
loop_
_entity.id
_entity.type
_entity.pdbx_description
1 polymer ?
#
loop_
_entity_poly.entity_id
_entity_poly.type
_entity_poly.pdbx_seq_one_letter_code
_entity_poly.pdbx_strand_id
1 'polypeptide(L)'
;MFFSFLLAGLLALAPAKPAPTDIEPCKIYGSIYLETDPRRRGNCFATVYVEPEETFADVLVYQENNKLFADKAGLWYPADNREFADYSLFVTTDRNLAEFSIHYTKVRSFAGCKTN
;
A
#
# COMPACT_ATOMS: atom_id res chain seq x y z
N MET A 1 1.69 46.39 15.61
CA MET A 1 1.46 45.71 15.08
C MET A 1 1.28 45.19 14.44
N PHE A 2 1.26 44.87 14.32
CA PHE A 2 0.94 44.08 13.54
C PHE A 2 0.76 43.29 13.35
N PHE A 3 0.92 43.14 13.41
CA PHE A 3 0.58 42.15 12.88
C PHE A 3 0.59 41.49 12.62
N SER A 4 0.81 41.60 12.89
CA SER A 4 0.68 40.73 12.48
C SER A 4 0.75 40.12 12.22
N PHE A 5 0.91 39.93 12.21
CA PHE A 5 0.82 39.06 11.71
C PHE A 5 0.75 38.33 11.72
N LEU A 6 1.10 38.80 12.14
CA LEU A 6 0.81 37.92 11.93
C LEU A 6 0.51 37.30 11.54
N LEU A 7 0.66 37.37 11.63
CA LEU A 7 0.22 36.53 11.11
C LEU A 7 0.13 35.85 10.66
N ALA A 8 0.31 35.87 10.97
CA ALA A 8 0.03 34.94 10.52
C ALA A 8 -0.12 34.25 10.13
N GLY A 9 -0.08 34.27 10.21
CA GLY A 9 -0.31 33.26 9.81
C GLY A 9 -0.57 32.72 9.61
N LEU A 10 -0.45 32.75 9.66
CA LEU A 10 -0.89 31.89 9.41
C LEU A 10 -1.13 31.30 8.88
N LEU A 11 -0.94 31.11 8.92
CA LEU A 11 -1.25 30.29 8.40
C LEU A 11 -1.55 29.57 8.10
N ALA A 12 -1.59 29.60 8.14
CA ALA A 12 -1.89 28.71 7.98
C ALA A 12 -2.09 28.02 7.74
N LEU A 13 -2.05 27.73 7.88
CA LEU A 13 -2.15 26.76 7.79
C LEU A 13 -2.77 25.96 7.41
N ALA A 14 -2.74 25.83 7.20
CA ALA A 14 -3.38 25.02 6.61
C ALA A 14 -3.34 23.81 6.89
N PRO A 15 -4.01 23.16 6.95
CA PRO A 15 -3.92 21.93 7.18
C PRO A 15 -3.80 21.28 6.13
N ALA A 16 -3.11 21.05 6.17
CA ALA A 16 -2.89 20.35 5.27
C ALA A 16 -3.35 19.11 5.32
N LYS A 17 -3.76 18.64 4.42
CA LYS A 17 -3.97 17.41 4.32
C LYS A 17 -2.74 16.69 4.44
N PRO A 18 -2.76 15.60 4.96
CA PRO A 18 -1.64 14.84 5.17
C PRO A 18 -0.95 14.69 3.88
N ALA A 19 0.27 14.76 3.95
CA ALA A 19 1.04 14.56 2.82
C ALA A 19 0.62 13.29 2.19
N PRO A 20 0.57 13.28 0.94
CA PRO A 20 0.32 12.07 0.27
C PRO A 20 1.32 11.12 0.76
N THR A 21 0.87 10.00 1.05
CA THR A 21 1.75 9.02 1.51
C THR A 21 2.78 8.81 0.47
N ASP A 22 3.95 8.57 0.90
CA ASP A 22 5.02 8.25 0.00
C ASP A 22 5.01 6.78 -0.34
N ILE A 23 3.84 6.22 -0.43
CA ILE A 23 3.74 4.81 -0.75
C ILE A 23 4.16 4.59 -2.17
N GLU A 24 5.12 3.70 -2.33
CA GLU A 24 5.56 3.29 -3.65
C GLU A 24 5.23 1.83 -3.82
N PRO A 25 4.05 1.53 -4.34
CA PRO A 25 3.61 0.14 -4.44
C PRO A 25 4.56 -0.72 -5.23
N CYS A 26 5.29 -0.11 -6.14
CA CYS A 26 6.23 -0.85 -6.97
C CYS A 26 7.43 -1.38 -6.21
N LYS A 27 7.62 -0.93 -4.98
CA LYS A 27 8.76 -1.36 -4.20
C LYS A 27 8.42 -2.28 -3.05
N ILE A 28 7.15 -2.64 -2.93
CA ILE A 28 6.73 -3.48 -1.81
C ILE A 28 7.02 -4.94 -2.10
N TYR A 29 7.71 -5.59 -1.20
CA TYR A 29 7.98 -7.02 -1.28
C TYR A 29 8.25 -7.54 0.13
N GLY A 30 8.33 -8.84 0.26
CA GLY A 30 8.63 -9.47 1.54
C GLY A 30 7.41 -10.11 2.15
N SER A 31 7.38 -10.17 3.48
CA SER A 31 6.26 -10.75 4.22
C SER A 31 5.16 -9.73 4.33
N ILE A 32 4.00 -10.10 3.83
CA ILE A 32 2.87 -9.18 3.76
C ILE A 32 1.69 -9.78 4.52
N TYR A 33 1.19 -9.02 5.49
CA TYR A 33 -0.02 -9.41 6.21
C TYR A 33 -1.19 -8.63 5.63
N LEU A 34 -2.24 -9.35 5.26
CA LEU A 34 -3.43 -8.74 4.70
C LEU A 34 -4.51 -8.68 5.76
N GLU A 35 -4.87 -7.47 6.15
CA GLU A 35 -5.89 -7.23 7.16
C GLU A 35 -7.23 -7.01 6.48
N THR A 36 -8.27 -7.67 6.97
CA THR A 36 -9.61 -7.49 6.40
C THR A 36 -10.60 -6.87 7.39
N ASP A 37 -10.21 -6.71 8.64
CA ASP A 37 -11.08 -6.14 9.66
C ASP A 37 -11.00 -4.61 9.59
N PRO A 38 -12.08 -3.91 9.22
CA PRO A 38 -12.02 -2.46 9.08
C PRO A 38 -11.60 -1.74 10.36
N ARG A 39 -11.84 -2.35 11.51
CA ARG A 39 -11.47 -1.71 12.77
C ARG A 39 -9.96 -1.61 12.94
N ARG A 40 -9.20 -2.41 12.19
CA ARG A 40 -7.75 -2.41 12.28
C ARG A 40 -7.09 -1.70 11.12
N ARG A 41 -7.89 -1.07 10.29
CA ARG A 41 -7.36 -0.39 9.12
C ARG A 41 -6.31 0.64 9.47
N GLY A 42 -6.52 1.36 10.57
CA GLY A 42 -5.60 2.43 10.97
C GLY A 42 -4.22 1.94 11.36
N ASN A 43 -4.08 0.64 11.58
CA ASN A 43 -2.78 0.07 11.94
C ASN A 43 -2.03 -0.47 10.74
N CYS A 44 -2.56 -0.28 9.55
CA CYS A 44 -1.95 -0.82 8.34
C CYS A 44 -1.15 0.24 7.62
N PHE A 45 -0.13 -0.22 6.89
CA PHE A 45 0.73 0.66 6.12
C PHE A 45 -0.01 1.32 4.98
N ALA A 46 -0.91 0.59 4.33
CA ALA A 46 -1.64 1.10 3.18
C ALA A 46 -2.92 0.30 2.99
N THR A 47 -3.80 0.84 2.15
CA THR A 47 -5.04 0.18 1.78
C THR A 47 -4.96 -0.24 0.32
N VAL A 48 -5.28 -1.50 0.05
CA VAL A 48 -5.18 -2.04 -1.30
C VAL A 48 -6.49 -2.65 -1.73
N TYR A 49 -6.70 -2.67 -3.03
CA TYR A 49 -7.84 -3.33 -3.65
C TYR A 49 -7.31 -4.45 -4.54
N VAL A 50 -7.92 -5.63 -4.43
CA VAL A 50 -7.51 -6.75 -5.27
C VAL A 50 -8.33 -6.73 -6.54
N GLU A 51 -7.69 -6.44 -7.65
CA GLU A 51 -8.36 -6.39 -8.94
C GLU A 51 -8.55 -7.78 -9.51
N PRO A 52 -9.74 -8.10 -9.94
CA PRO A 52 -9.96 -9.40 -10.56
C PRO A 52 -9.30 -9.50 -11.93
N GLU A 53 -9.01 -8.38 -12.57
CA GLU A 53 -8.41 -8.37 -13.89
C GLU A 53 -7.08 -7.64 -13.88
N GLU A 54 -6.11 -8.25 -14.53
CA GLU A 54 -4.77 -7.71 -14.57
C GLU A 54 -4.72 -6.29 -15.14
N THR A 55 -5.56 -6.02 -16.14
CA THR A 55 -5.51 -4.75 -16.85
C THR A 55 -5.60 -3.53 -15.94
N PHE A 56 -6.37 -3.64 -14.87
CA PHE A 56 -6.62 -2.48 -14.02
C PHE A 56 -5.73 -2.42 -12.78
N ALA A 57 -4.84 -3.37 -12.61
CA ALA A 57 -4.02 -3.40 -11.41
C ALA A 57 -2.78 -2.53 -11.57
N ASP A 58 -2.40 -1.90 -10.48
CA ASP A 58 -1.16 -1.13 -10.45
C ASP A 58 0.05 -2.05 -10.32
N VAL A 59 -0.11 -3.14 -9.59
CA VAL A 59 0.98 -4.06 -9.29
C VAL A 59 0.53 -5.47 -9.51
N LEU A 60 1.36 -6.27 -10.15
CA LEU A 60 1.12 -7.71 -10.23
C LEU A 60 1.89 -8.37 -9.11
N VAL A 61 1.19 -9.18 -8.32
CA VAL A 61 1.75 -9.80 -7.14
C VAL A 61 1.83 -11.30 -7.34
N TYR A 62 3.00 -11.84 -7.11
CA TYR A 62 3.18 -13.28 -7.10
C TYR A 62 3.35 -13.73 -5.66
N GLN A 63 2.59 -14.71 -5.22
CA GLN A 63 2.65 -15.20 -3.86
C GLN A 63 3.74 -16.26 -3.73
N GLU A 64 4.75 -15.92 -2.96
CA GLU A 64 5.88 -16.84 -2.75
C GLU A 64 5.56 -17.82 -1.63
N ASN A 65 6.03 -19.03 -1.78
CA ASN A 65 5.88 -20.04 -0.75
C ASN A 65 6.97 -19.98 0.29
N ASN A 66 8.04 -19.29 -0.01
CA ASN A 66 9.20 -19.22 0.87
C ASN A 66 9.56 -17.76 1.05
N LYS A 67 9.59 -17.33 2.32
CA LYS A 67 9.87 -15.94 2.63
C LYS A 67 11.19 -15.48 2.03
N LEU A 68 12.17 -16.36 1.95
CA LEU A 68 13.49 -15.96 1.45
C LEU A 68 13.46 -15.58 -0.02
N PHE A 69 12.45 -16.01 -0.76
CA PHE A 69 12.35 -15.70 -2.18
C PHE A 69 11.50 -14.46 -2.45
N ALA A 70 10.90 -13.89 -1.42
CA ALA A 70 10.11 -12.68 -1.58
C ALA A 70 11.05 -11.48 -1.45
N ASP A 71 11.96 -11.35 -2.39
CA ASP A 71 13.07 -10.40 -2.31
C ASP A 71 13.09 -9.36 -3.40
N LYS A 72 12.03 -9.26 -4.18
CA LYS A 72 11.91 -8.25 -5.23
C LYS A 72 10.49 -7.73 -5.29
N ALA A 73 10.34 -6.55 -5.87
CA ALA A 73 9.03 -5.93 -5.99
C ALA A 73 8.00 -6.91 -6.53
N GLY A 74 6.85 -6.96 -5.89
CA GLY A 74 5.76 -7.82 -6.30
C GLY A 74 5.83 -9.25 -5.81
N LEU A 75 6.94 -9.67 -5.19
CA LEU A 75 7.04 -10.99 -4.61
C LEU A 75 6.65 -10.90 -3.15
N TRP A 76 5.49 -11.45 -2.82
CA TRP A 76 4.92 -11.32 -1.48
C TRP A 76 4.80 -12.70 -0.84
N TYR A 77 5.28 -12.81 0.37
CA TYR A 77 5.09 -14.02 1.17
C TYR A 77 3.94 -13.75 2.14
N PRO A 78 2.84 -14.51 2.06
CA PRO A 78 1.70 -14.26 2.95
C PRO A 78 2.08 -14.53 4.41
N ALA A 79 2.00 -13.51 5.23
CA ALA A 79 2.30 -13.65 6.66
C ALA A 79 1.03 -14.00 7.42
N ASP A 80 1.16 -14.87 8.41
CA ASP A 80 0.02 -15.31 9.20
C ASP A 80 -0.43 -14.25 10.20
N ASN A 81 0.48 -13.40 10.63
CA ASN A 81 0.11 -12.35 11.55
C ASN A 81 0.98 -11.13 11.29
N ARG A 82 0.50 -9.98 11.77
CA ARG A 82 1.15 -8.73 11.44
C ARG A 82 2.48 -8.53 12.14
N GLU A 83 2.71 -9.24 13.25
CA GLU A 83 3.94 -9.02 14.01
C GLU A 83 5.17 -9.45 13.26
N PHE A 84 5.02 -10.40 12.35
CA PHE A 84 6.17 -10.90 11.59
C PHE A 84 6.16 -10.42 10.15
N ALA A 85 5.29 -9.48 9.84
CA ALA A 85 5.19 -9.00 8.47
C ALA A 85 6.05 -7.76 8.27
N ASP A 86 6.60 -7.63 7.08
CA ASP A 86 7.30 -6.41 6.70
C ASP A 86 6.31 -5.29 6.47
N TYR A 87 5.13 -5.63 5.96
CA TYR A 87 4.05 -4.67 5.74
C TYR A 87 2.72 -5.29 6.13
N SER A 88 1.86 -4.46 6.70
CA SER A 88 0.46 -4.84 6.92
C SER A 88 -0.37 -3.98 6.00
N LEU A 89 -1.17 -4.61 5.17
CA LEU A 89 -1.99 -3.90 4.19
C LEU A 89 -3.45 -4.21 4.46
N PHE A 90 -4.30 -3.19 4.42
CA PHE A 90 -5.72 -3.41 4.58
C PHE A 90 -6.34 -3.64 3.21
N VAL A 91 -7.11 -4.73 3.09
CA VAL A 91 -7.76 -5.06 1.84
C VAL A 91 -9.17 -4.49 1.88
N THR A 92 -9.45 -3.54 1.00
CA THR A 92 -10.76 -2.94 0.91
C THR A 92 -11.55 -3.57 -0.22
N THR A 93 -12.87 -3.58 -0.06
CA THR A 93 -13.74 -4.01 -1.14
C THR A 93 -14.18 -2.85 -2.02
N ASP A 94 -13.78 -1.64 -1.64
CA ASP A 94 -14.14 -0.43 -2.39
C ASP A 94 -12.90 0.12 -3.06
N ARG A 95 -12.85 -0.01 -4.39
CA ARG A 95 -11.70 0.45 -5.16
C ARG A 95 -11.37 1.92 -4.88
N ASN A 96 -12.38 2.73 -4.62
CA ASN A 96 -12.17 4.16 -4.41
C ASN A 96 -11.44 4.47 -3.11
N LEU A 97 -11.40 3.53 -2.18
CA LEU A 97 -10.71 3.74 -0.92
C LEU A 97 -9.28 3.23 -0.95
N ALA A 98 -8.88 2.58 -2.03
CA ALA A 98 -7.56 1.98 -2.10
C ALA A 98 -6.53 2.99 -2.53
N GLU A 99 -5.34 2.86 -1.95
CA GLU A 99 -4.22 3.68 -2.35
C GLU A 99 -3.54 3.11 -3.58
N PHE A 100 -3.66 1.80 -3.78
CA PHE A 100 -3.23 1.18 -5.03
C PHE A 100 -3.97 -0.15 -5.15
N SER A 101 -3.87 -0.75 -6.32
CA SER A 101 -4.54 -2.02 -6.57
C SER A 101 -3.54 -3.07 -7.01
N ILE A 102 -3.86 -4.32 -6.72
CA ILE A 102 -3.01 -5.44 -7.06
C ILE A 102 -3.82 -6.50 -7.79
N HIS A 103 -3.13 -7.32 -8.54
CA HIS A 103 -3.71 -8.50 -9.14
C HIS A 103 -2.73 -9.65 -8.94
N TYR A 104 -3.23 -10.79 -8.49
CA TYR A 104 -2.35 -11.94 -8.25
C TYR A 104 -2.05 -12.62 -9.58
N THR A 105 -0.78 -12.75 -9.89
CA THR A 105 -0.33 -13.43 -11.08
C THR A 105 0.23 -14.79 -10.70
N LYS A 106 0.11 -15.76 -11.61
CA LYS A 106 0.68 -17.08 -11.39
C LYS A 106 2.05 -17.20 -12.02
N VAL A 107 2.51 -16.15 -12.67
CA VAL A 107 3.81 -16.16 -13.34
C VAL A 107 4.75 -15.27 -12.56
N ARG A 108 5.76 -15.87 -11.94
CA ARG A 108 6.67 -15.15 -11.05
C ARG A 108 7.36 -13.99 -11.76
N SER A 109 7.73 -14.19 -13.00
CA SER A 109 8.45 -13.15 -13.73
C SER A 109 7.61 -11.93 -14.06
N PHE A 110 6.29 -12.02 -13.90
CA PHE A 110 5.41 -10.89 -14.16
C PHE A 110 5.25 -10.01 -12.93
N ALA A 111 5.77 -10.43 -11.78
CA ALA A 111 5.57 -9.68 -10.54
C ALA A 111 6.17 -8.29 -10.64
N GLY A 112 5.50 -7.35 -9.97
CA GLY A 112 5.99 -5.98 -9.93
C GLY A 112 5.02 -5.03 -10.58
N CYS A 113 5.44 -3.77 -10.70
CA CYS A 113 4.62 -2.78 -11.34
C CYS A 113 4.57 -3.01 -12.83
N LYS A 114 3.42 -2.71 -13.39
CA LYS A 114 3.29 -2.73 -14.82
C LYS A 114 4.06 -1.54 -15.38
N THR A 115 4.86 -1.82 -16.37
CA THR A 115 5.57 -0.73 -17.03
C THR A 115 4.95 -0.50 -18.39
N ASN A 116 5.05 0.72 -18.82
CA ASN A 116 4.47 1.08 -20.12
C ASN A 116 5.48 1.00 -21.21
#